data_e7570079c1970ea35648a88dc7416e62
#
_entry.id   e7570079c1970ea35648a88dc7416e62
#
_cell.length_a   1.000
_cell.length_b   1.000
_cell.length_c   1.000
_cell.angle_alpha   90.00
_cell.angle_beta   90.00
_cell.angle_gamma   90.00
#
_symmetry.space_group_name_H-M   'P 1'
#
loop_
_entity.id
_entity.type
_entity.pdbx_description
1 polymer ?
#
loop_
_entity_poly.entity_id
_entity_poly.type
_entity_poly.pdbx_seq_one_letter_code
_entity_poly.pdbx_strand_id
1 'polypeptide(L)'
;MNEGWTEQDTAECKEIVTSWVSMRPVESNPSGLDLIWQDISKRFISLGFDLKIDENSDAPYRPLLTATREISENAPWIGFFGHYDVEEADSLNWNTDPWELHEQNNRWYGRGVGDNLVPLAQRLILFKKFSKEVNLVYYLQGEEEIGSPFANQVYPDYVLPPVALWIEETGYFYTSGQQRLMLLNSNSMTERIISALKDILSEENRTMKIRNR
;
A
#
# COMPACT_ATOMS: atom_id res chain seq x y z
N MET A 1 -3.77 -23.29 8.16
CA MET A 1 -3.56 -23.20 6.70
C MET A 1 -3.89 -21.77 6.32
N ASN A 2 -2.92 -21.00 5.80
CA ASN A 2 -3.23 -19.67 5.28
C ASN A 2 -4.05 -19.85 4.01
N GLU A 3 -5.31 -19.44 4.06
CA GLU A 3 -6.12 -19.33 2.85
C GLU A 3 -5.49 -18.27 1.94
N GLY A 4 -5.17 -18.65 0.71
CA GLY A 4 -4.67 -17.72 -0.29
C GLY A 4 -5.68 -16.60 -0.60
N TRP A 5 -5.37 -15.76 -1.55
CA TRP A 5 -6.29 -14.73 -2.05
C TRP A 5 -7.52 -15.36 -2.71
N THR A 6 -8.71 -14.93 -2.32
CA THR A 6 -10.00 -15.48 -2.77
C THR A 6 -10.74 -14.51 -3.71
N GLU A 7 -11.80 -14.98 -4.36
CA GLU A 7 -12.70 -14.11 -5.13
C GLU A 7 -13.41 -13.09 -4.22
N GLN A 8 -13.71 -13.45 -2.98
CA GLN A 8 -14.29 -12.53 -2.01
C GLN A 8 -13.31 -11.40 -1.64
N ASP A 9 -12.01 -11.70 -1.51
CA ASP A 9 -10.98 -10.69 -1.28
C ASP A 9 -10.88 -9.73 -2.48
N THR A 10 -11.00 -10.26 -3.70
CA THR A 10 -11.02 -9.46 -4.92
C THR A 10 -12.24 -8.53 -4.94
N ALA A 11 -13.41 -9.02 -4.57
CA ALA A 11 -14.63 -8.23 -4.51
C ALA A 11 -14.53 -7.12 -3.44
N GLU A 12 -14.03 -7.45 -2.24
CA GLU A 12 -13.79 -6.47 -1.18
C GLU A 12 -12.76 -5.42 -1.59
N CYS A 13 -11.66 -5.84 -2.21
CA CYS A 13 -10.64 -4.92 -2.73
C CYS A 13 -11.25 -3.96 -3.75
N LYS A 14 -12.06 -4.47 -4.68
CA LYS A 14 -12.74 -3.66 -5.67
C LYS A 14 -13.67 -2.63 -5.05
N GLU A 15 -14.46 -3.02 -4.04
CA GLU A 15 -15.36 -2.11 -3.32
C GLU A 15 -14.58 -0.96 -2.66
N ILE A 16 -13.50 -1.28 -1.94
CA ILE A 16 -12.64 -0.31 -1.29
C ILE A 16 -12.06 0.67 -2.32
N VAL A 17 -11.45 0.14 -3.38
CA VAL A 17 -10.79 0.97 -4.41
C VAL A 17 -11.80 1.81 -5.18
N THR A 18 -12.99 1.29 -5.48
CA THR A 18 -14.08 2.07 -6.09
C THR A 18 -14.43 3.29 -5.25
N SER A 19 -14.59 3.09 -3.94
CA SER A 19 -14.86 4.18 -3.01
C SER A 19 -13.71 5.21 -3.01
N TRP A 20 -12.47 4.75 -2.89
CA TRP A 20 -11.32 5.64 -2.79
C TRP A 20 -11.04 6.42 -4.07
N VAL A 21 -11.17 5.81 -5.25
CA VAL A 21 -11.06 6.51 -6.54
C VAL A 21 -12.09 7.63 -6.64
N SER A 22 -13.33 7.38 -6.21
CA SER A 22 -14.41 8.38 -6.25
C SER A 22 -14.21 9.55 -5.28
N MET A 23 -13.41 9.38 -4.22
CA MET A 23 -13.05 10.46 -3.30
C MET A 23 -12.12 11.50 -3.95
N ARG A 24 -11.41 11.12 -5.02
CA ARG A 24 -10.48 12.00 -5.75
C ARG A 24 -9.44 12.61 -4.81
N PRO A 25 -8.58 11.80 -4.17
CA PRO A 25 -7.64 12.28 -3.16
C PRO A 25 -6.40 12.94 -3.81
N VAL A 26 -6.62 14.08 -4.44
CA VAL A 26 -5.61 14.90 -5.11
C VAL A 26 -5.38 16.21 -4.37
N GLU A 27 -4.23 16.85 -4.58
CA GLU A 27 -3.88 18.13 -3.93
C GLU A 27 -4.93 19.22 -4.16
N SER A 28 -5.52 19.29 -5.34
CA SER A 28 -6.58 20.26 -5.67
C SER A 28 -7.93 19.97 -5.01
N ASN A 29 -8.08 18.81 -4.32
CA ASN A 29 -9.30 18.40 -3.64
C ASN A 29 -9.05 18.04 -2.15
N PRO A 30 -8.85 19.00 -1.26
CA PRO A 30 -8.64 18.76 0.16
C PRO A 30 -9.69 17.89 0.83
N SER A 31 -10.96 18.02 0.42
CA SER A 31 -12.05 17.20 0.96
C SER A 31 -11.89 15.71 0.61
N GLY A 32 -11.39 15.39 -0.59
CA GLY A 32 -11.12 14.02 -1.00
C GLY A 32 -9.98 13.40 -0.19
N LEU A 33 -8.92 14.17 0.03
CA LEU A 33 -7.81 13.77 0.89
C LEU A 33 -8.28 13.55 2.35
N ASP A 34 -9.12 14.43 2.86
CA ASP A 34 -9.68 14.31 4.21
C ASP A 34 -10.55 13.05 4.35
N LEU A 35 -11.38 12.77 3.37
CA LEU A 35 -12.24 11.57 3.36
C LEU A 35 -11.44 10.27 3.34
N ILE A 36 -10.42 10.18 2.50
CA ILE A 36 -9.68 8.92 2.32
C ILE A 36 -8.85 8.56 3.56
N TRP A 37 -8.10 9.51 4.15
CA TRP A 37 -7.31 9.19 5.33
C TRP A 37 -8.18 8.81 6.52
N GLN A 38 -9.37 9.39 6.67
CA GLN A 38 -10.31 9.00 7.72
C GLN A 38 -10.87 7.59 7.50
N ASP A 39 -11.18 7.20 6.24
CA ASP A 39 -11.62 5.84 5.92
C ASP A 39 -10.51 4.82 6.18
N ILE A 40 -9.29 5.11 5.74
CA ILE A 40 -8.09 4.29 6.00
C ILE A 40 -7.88 4.11 7.50
N SER A 41 -7.97 5.19 8.28
CA SER A 41 -7.82 5.17 9.73
C SER A 41 -8.83 4.24 10.40
N LYS A 42 -10.10 4.32 10.02
CA LYS A 42 -11.17 3.44 10.51
C LYS A 42 -10.88 1.96 10.19
N ARG A 43 -10.35 1.68 9.01
CA ARG A 43 -10.00 0.32 8.61
C ARG A 43 -8.84 -0.23 9.43
N PHE A 44 -7.76 0.54 9.64
CA PHE A 44 -6.66 0.12 10.50
C PHE A 44 -7.12 -0.14 11.93
N ILE A 45 -7.90 0.76 12.52
CA ILE A 45 -8.46 0.58 13.87
C ILE A 45 -9.32 -0.70 13.93
N SER A 46 -10.16 -0.95 12.93
CA SER A 46 -11.00 -2.16 12.87
C SER A 46 -10.19 -3.46 12.78
N LEU A 47 -8.95 -3.38 12.27
CA LEU A 47 -8.00 -4.49 12.18
C LEU A 47 -7.13 -4.64 13.45
N GLY A 48 -7.39 -3.84 14.48
CA GLY A 48 -6.67 -3.89 15.75
C GLY A 48 -5.30 -3.22 15.72
N PHE A 49 -5.11 -2.23 14.83
CA PHE A 49 -3.93 -1.38 14.85
C PHE A 49 -4.14 -0.20 15.79
N ASP A 50 -3.09 0.16 16.50
CA ASP A 50 -2.94 1.46 17.13
C ASP A 50 -2.54 2.47 16.06
N LEU A 51 -3.15 3.65 16.07
CA LEU A 51 -2.93 4.67 15.06
C LEU A 51 -2.39 5.94 15.69
N LYS A 52 -1.21 6.37 15.24
CA LYS A 52 -0.67 7.71 15.49
C LYS A 52 -0.93 8.57 14.27
N ILE A 53 -1.38 9.80 14.50
CA ILE A 53 -1.63 10.80 13.46
C ILE A 53 -0.71 11.99 13.75
N ASP A 54 0.18 12.30 12.81
CA ASP A 54 0.98 13.51 12.86
C ASP A 54 0.33 14.55 11.97
N GLU A 55 -0.26 15.55 12.60
CA GLU A 55 -1.01 16.60 11.92
C GLU A 55 -0.07 17.56 11.19
N ASN A 56 -0.38 17.84 9.94
CA ASN A 56 0.26 18.90 9.17
C ASN A 56 -0.52 20.20 9.38
N SER A 57 0.03 21.16 10.12
CA SER A 57 -0.64 22.44 10.40
C SER A 57 -0.97 23.26 9.15
N ASP A 58 -0.18 23.11 8.10
CA ASP A 58 -0.36 23.83 6.83
C ASP A 58 -1.37 23.14 5.89
N ALA A 59 -1.56 21.83 6.09
CA ALA A 59 -2.47 21.01 5.29
C ALA A 59 -3.13 19.92 6.14
N PRO A 60 -4.06 20.24 7.03
CA PRO A 60 -4.65 19.29 8.00
C PRO A 60 -5.44 18.16 7.35
N TYR A 61 -5.77 18.28 6.08
CA TYR A 61 -6.46 17.28 5.28
C TYR A 61 -5.55 16.16 4.76
N ARG A 62 -4.25 16.21 5.03
CA ARG A 62 -3.27 15.20 4.64
C ARG A 62 -2.22 14.92 5.72
N PRO A 63 -2.64 14.37 6.88
CA PRO A 63 -1.72 14.01 7.96
C PRO A 63 -0.84 12.82 7.56
N LEU A 64 0.25 12.61 8.32
CA LEU A 64 0.97 11.35 8.29
C LEU A 64 0.31 10.37 9.24
N LEU A 65 0.15 9.12 8.80
CA LEU A 65 -0.44 8.05 9.59
C LEU A 65 0.63 7.00 9.90
N THR A 66 0.75 6.62 11.15
CA THR A 66 1.54 5.47 11.58
C THR A 66 0.61 4.46 12.23
N ALA A 67 0.38 3.35 11.56
CA ALA A 67 -0.43 2.25 12.09
C ALA A 67 0.48 1.14 12.60
N THR A 68 0.34 0.76 13.89
CA THR A 68 1.13 -0.29 14.52
C THR A 68 0.25 -1.38 15.09
N ARG A 69 0.68 -2.63 14.92
CA ARG A 69 0.07 -3.79 15.57
C ARG A 69 1.17 -4.66 16.14
N GLU A 70 1.43 -4.50 17.42
CA GLU A 70 2.37 -5.32 18.16
C GLU A 70 1.64 -6.51 18.79
N ILE A 71 2.15 -7.71 18.52
CA ILE A 71 1.58 -8.96 19.03
C ILE A 71 2.43 -9.52 20.15
N SER A 72 3.74 -9.36 20.05
CA SER A 72 4.71 -9.86 21.03
C SER A 72 6.04 -9.12 20.87
N GLU A 73 6.70 -8.83 21.99
CA GLU A 73 8.05 -8.25 22.01
C GLU A 73 9.09 -9.08 21.23
N ASN A 74 8.87 -10.39 21.14
CA ASN A 74 9.78 -11.31 20.46
C ASN A 74 9.42 -11.58 19.00
N ALA A 75 8.26 -11.09 18.52
CA ALA A 75 7.87 -11.27 17.14
C ALA A 75 8.64 -10.30 16.21
N PRO A 76 9.05 -10.75 15.02
CA PRO A 76 9.72 -9.86 14.08
C PRO A 76 8.76 -8.77 13.58
N TRP A 77 9.28 -7.57 13.37
CA TRP A 77 8.56 -6.47 12.75
C TRP A 77 8.66 -6.55 11.23
N ILE A 78 7.52 -6.39 10.56
CA ILE A 78 7.44 -6.12 9.13
C ILE A 78 6.89 -4.70 8.95
N GLY A 79 7.65 -3.88 8.22
CA GLY A 79 7.31 -2.51 7.94
C GLY A 79 6.73 -2.36 6.53
N PHE A 80 5.75 -1.50 6.41
CA PHE A 80 5.16 -1.08 5.14
C PHE A 80 5.27 0.43 5.01
N PHE A 81 5.45 0.87 3.78
CA PHE A 81 5.41 2.26 3.40
C PHE A 81 4.49 2.45 2.21
N GLY A 82 3.81 3.59 2.12
CA GLY A 82 2.94 3.91 1.01
C GLY A 82 2.28 5.28 1.18
N HIS A 83 1.42 5.61 0.22
CA HIS A 83 0.70 6.87 0.23
C HIS A 83 -0.78 6.66 -0.13
N TYR A 84 -1.60 7.66 0.16
CA TYR A 84 -3.03 7.63 -0.11
C TYR A 84 -3.50 8.77 -1.01
N ASP A 85 -2.63 9.70 -1.35
CA ASP A 85 -2.87 10.68 -2.40
C ASP A 85 -2.63 10.08 -3.78
N VAL A 86 -3.11 10.75 -4.80
CA VAL A 86 -2.92 10.37 -6.20
C VAL A 86 -2.65 11.62 -7.03
N GLU A 87 -1.95 11.44 -8.16
CA GLU A 87 -1.73 12.52 -9.12
C GLU A 87 -3.04 13.09 -9.69
N GLU A 88 -3.00 14.34 -10.10
CA GLU A 88 -4.07 14.95 -10.88
C GLU A 88 -4.35 14.16 -12.17
N ALA A 89 -5.58 14.22 -12.64
CA ALA A 89 -5.97 13.59 -13.89
C ALA A 89 -6.63 14.60 -14.82
N ASP A 90 -6.03 14.78 -15.98
CA ASP A 90 -6.68 15.46 -17.10
C ASP A 90 -7.58 14.44 -17.82
N SER A 91 -8.89 14.62 -17.71
CA SER A 91 -9.90 13.74 -18.32
C SER A 91 -9.76 13.60 -19.84
N LEU A 92 -9.13 14.55 -20.52
CA LEU A 92 -8.90 14.49 -21.97
C LEU A 92 -7.88 13.39 -22.35
N ASN A 93 -7.07 12.95 -21.41
CA ASN A 93 -6.07 11.89 -21.60
C ASN A 93 -6.56 10.49 -21.20
N TRP A 94 -7.83 10.37 -20.81
CA TRP A 94 -8.42 9.12 -20.36
C TRP A 94 -9.53 8.64 -21.29
N ASN A 95 -9.61 7.33 -21.53
CA ASN A 95 -10.68 6.72 -22.31
C ASN A 95 -11.99 6.56 -21.53
N THR A 96 -11.92 6.62 -20.19
CA THR A 96 -13.04 6.55 -19.25
C THR A 96 -12.85 7.65 -18.21
N ASP A 97 -13.85 7.92 -17.38
CA ASP A 97 -13.67 8.85 -16.26
C ASP A 97 -12.58 8.33 -15.31
N PRO A 98 -11.47 9.08 -15.08
CA PRO A 98 -10.41 8.65 -14.18
C PRO A 98 -10.86 8.49 -12.72
N TRP A 99 -11.99 9.08 -12.36
CA TRP A 99 -12.53 9.07 -10.99
C TRP A 99 -13.63 8.03 -10.76
N GLU A 100 -13.89 7.21 -11.77
CA GLU A 100 -14.75 6.04 -11.69
C GLU A 100 -13.92 4.78 -11.98
N LEU A 101 -13.99 3.78 -11.08
CA LEU A 101 -13.31 2.53 -11.32
C LEU A 101 -13.95 1.78 -12.49
N HIS A 102 -13.22 1.64 -13.58
CA HIS A 102 -13.64 0.91 -14.76
C HIS A 102 -12.97 -0.45 -14.86
N GLU A 103 -13.73 -1.51 -15.11
CA GLU A 103 -13.21 -2.85 -15.35
C GLU A 103 -13.36 -3.26 -16.80
N GLN A 104 -12.25 -3.66 -17.42
CA GLN A 104 -12.21 -4.19 -18.78
C GLN A 104 -11.16 -5.28 -18.91
N ASN A 105 -11.52 -6.43 -19.46
CA ASN A 105 -10.60 -7.56 -19.69
C ASN A 105 -9.86 -8.01 -18.43
N ASN A 106 -10.55 -8.12 -17.31
CA ASN A 106 -9.99 -8.44 -15.98
C ASN A 106 -8.91 -7.47 -15.49
N ARG A 107 -8.97 -6.23 -15.92
CA ARG A 107 -8.11 -5.14 -15.44
C ARG A 107 -8.96 -4.00 -14.93
N TRP A 108 -8.48 -3.35 -13.90
CA TRP A 108 -9.10 -2.16 -13.33
C TRP A 108 -8.37 -0.91 -13.78
N TYR A 109 -9.14 0.09 -14.16
CA TYR A 109 -8.66 1.38 -14.64
C TYR A 109 -9.29 2.49 -13.80
N GLY A 110 -8.50 3.47 -13.41
CA GLY A 110 -8.88 4.64 -12.64
C GLY A 110 -7.64 5.31 -12.09
N ARG A 111 -7.72 6.60 -11.76
CA ARG A 111 -6.58 7.32 -11.18
C ARG A 111 -6.24 6.73 -9.81
N GLY A 112 -4.93 6.47 -9.55
CA GLY A 112 -4.44 5.90 -8.33
C GLY A 112 -4.64 4.38 -8.18
N VAL A 113 -5.29 3.70 -9.14
CA VAL A 113 -5.54 2.24 -9.05
C VAL A 113 -4.25 1.46 -8.93
N GLY A 114 -3.25 1.77 -9.74
CA GLY A 114 -1.92 1.12 -9.66
C GLY A 114 -1.02 1.74 -8.61
N ASP A 115 -1.16 3.03 -8.39
CA ASP A 115 -0.31 3.88 -7.58
C ASP A 115 -1.16 4.84 -6.75
N ASN A 116 -1.49 4.50 -5.50
CA ASN A 116 -1.08 3.31 -4.72
C ASN A 116 -2.32 2.65 -4.06
N LEU A 117 -3.56 2.92 -4.55
CA LEU A 117 -4.80 2.56 -3.86
C LEU A 117 -5.04 1.03 -3.82
N VAL A 118 -4.80 0.29 -4.92
CA VAL A 118 -4.93 -1.17 -4.91
C VAL A 118 -3.91 -1.83 -4.01
N PRO A 119 -2.60 -1.51 -4.08
CA PRO A 119 -1.63 -2.04 -3.13
C PRO A 119 -2.02 -1.81 -1.67
N LEU A 120 -2.51 -0.62 -1.34
CA LEU A 120 -2.96 -0.29 0.01
C LEU A 120 -4.19 -1.13 0.43
N ALA A 121 -5.22 -1.23 -0.43
CA ALA A 121 -6.41 -2.03 -0.16
C ALA A 121 -6.08 -3.52 -0.01
N GLN A 122 -5.22 -4.06 -0.87
CA GLN A 122 -4.75 -5.44 -0.78
C GLN A 122 -4.05 -5.72 0.56
N ARG A 123 -3.20 -4.81 1.03
CA ARG A 123 -2.51 -4.95 2.31
C ARG A 123 -3.50 -4.97 3.48
N LEU A 124 -4.49 -4.08 3.50
CA LEU A 124 -5.54 -4.09 4.53
C LEU A 124 -6.30 -5.42 4.57
N ILE A 125 -6.61 -5.99 3.42
CA ILE A 125 -7.27 -7.31 3.34
C ILE A 125 -6.34 -8.42 3.82
N LEU A 126 -5.08 -8.40 3.40
CA LEU A 126 -4.09 -9.38 3.85
C LEU A 126 -3.86 -9.33 5.36
N PHE A 127 -3.91 -8.16 5.99
CA PHE A 127 -3.73 -8.02 7.44
C PHE A 127 -4.83 -8.71 8.26
N LYS A 128 -6.00 -8.98 7.68
CA LYS A 128 -7.03 -9.84 8.29
C LYS A 128 -6.59 -11.30 8.36
N LYS A 129 -5.82 -11.75 7.36
CA LYS A 129 -5.39 -13.13 7.16
C LYS A 129 -4.03 -13.43 7.78
N PHE A 130 -3.22 -12.41 8.03
CA PHE A 130 -1.95 -12.60 8.71
C PHE A 130 -2.20 -13.15 10.10
N SER A 131 -1.68 -14.36 10.32
CA SER A 131 -1.63 -14.96 11.63
C SER A 131 -0.90 -14.02 12.59
N LYS A 132 -1.21 -14.17 13.87
CA LYS A 132 -0.63 -13.36 14.96
C LYS A 132 0.83 -13.73 15.23
N GLU A 133 1.67 -13.80 14.20
CA GLU A 133 3.06 -14.26 14.30
C GLU A 133 4.08 -13.15 14.07
N VAL A 134 3.64 -11.99 13.54
CA VAL A 134 4.51 -10.86 13.22
C VAL A 134 3.92 -9.55 13.71
N ASN A 135 4.78 -8.67 14.17
CA ASN A 135 4.43 -7.28 14.44
C ASN A 135 4.40 -6.51 13.12
N LEU A 136 3.48 -5.56 13.00
CA LEU A 136 3.29 -4.78 11.79
C LEU A 136 3.40 -3.29 12.08
N VAL A 137 4.09 -2.57 11.22
CA VAL A 137 4.07 -1.10 11.19
C VAL A 137 3.84 -0.63 9.77
N TYR A 138 2.95 0.33 9.59
CA TYR A 138 2.66 0.94 8.30
C TYR A 138 2.75 2.46 8.40
N TYR A 139 3.64 3.04 7.61
CA TYR A 139 3.75 4.49 7.44
C TYR A 139 3.05 4.91 6.17
N LEU A 140 2.11 5.84 6.30
CA LEU A 140 1.32 6.37 5.20
C LEU A 140 1.39 7.88 5.16
N GLN A 141 1.53 8.42 3.96
CA GLN A 141 1.50 9.85 3.69
C GLN A 141 0.42 10.20 2.66
N GLY A 142 -0.02 11.44 2.63
CA GLY A 142 -0.98 11.95 1.65
C GLY A 142 -0.41 13.06 0.79
N GLU A 143 0.89 12.99 0.46
CA GLU A 143 1.61 14.01 -0.27
C GLU A 143 2.81 13.46 -1.08
N GLU A 144 2.77 12.15 -1.41
CA GLU A 144 3.83 11.51 -2.18
C GLU A 144 3.94 12.14 -3.56
N GLU A 145 2.81 12.32 -4.22
CA GLU A 145 2.68 12.82 -5.59
C GLU A 145 3.08 14.30 -5.76
N ILE A 146 3.30 15.00 -4.65
CA ILE A 146 3.81 16.39 -4.65
C ILE A 146 5.20 16.50 -4.00
N GLY A 147 5.89 15.37 -3.80
CA GLY A 147 7.27 15.31 -3.33
C GLY A 147 7.45 15.25 -1.81
N SER A 148 6.41 14.86 -1.06
CA SER A 148 6.48 14.54 0.37
C SER A 148 7.00 15.68 1.27
N PRO A 149 6.54 16.92 1.13
CA PRO A 149 7.15 18.06 1.84
C PRO A 149 7.09 17.94 3.37
N PHE A 150 6.00 17.49 3.95
CA PHE A 150 5.85 17.31 5.40
C PHE A 150 6.50 16.00 5.89
N ALA A 151 6.33 14.92 5.15
CA ALA A 151 6.96 13.64 5.47
C ALA A 151 8.50 13.75 5.54
N ASN A 152 9.11 14.49 4.63
CA ASN A 152 10.56 14.75 4.62
C ASN A 152 11.04 15.54 5.85
N GLN A 153 10.17 16.29 6.50
CA GLN A 153 10.49 17.01 7.73
C GLN A 153 10.34 16.11 8.97
N VAL A 154 9.35 15.24 8.99
CA VAL A 154 8.92 14.49 10.18
C VAL A 154 9.61 13.12 10.28
N TYR A 155 9.69 12.37 9.19
CA TYR A 155 10.22 10.99 9.20
C TYR A 155 11.68 10.87 9.65
N PRO A 156 12.60 11.82 9.41
CA PRO A 156 13.97 11.72 9.93
C PRO A 156 14.07 11.60 11.45
N ASP A 157 13.07 12.13 12.18
CA ASP A 157 13.04 12.10 13.64
C ASP A 157 12.26 10.91 14.22
N TYR A 158 11.72 10.04 13.37
CA TYR A 158 10.99 8.86 13.83
C TYR A 158 11.92 7.82 14.44
N VAL A 159 11.57 7.36 15.63
CA VAL A 159 12.16 6.16 16.21
C VAL A 159 11.45 4.94 15.62
N LEU A 160 12.12 4.29 14.70
CA LEU A 160 11.58 3.10 14.04
C LEU A 160 11.72 1.87 14.92
N PRO A 161 10.74 0.95 14.94
CA PRO A 161 10.94 -0.37 15.51
C PRO A 161 12.03 -1.12 14.73
N PRO A 162 12.64 -2.19 15.30
CA PRO A 162 13.66 -2.97 14.62
C PRO A 162 13.05 -3.83 13.51
N VAL A 163 12.65 -3.20 12.41
CA VAL A 163 11.97 -3.84 11.28
C VAL A 163 12.93 -4.78 10.55
N ALA A 164 12.55 -6.04 10.44
CA ALA A 164 13.32 -7.06 9.76
C ALA A 164 13.18 -7.00 8.22
N LEU A 165 12.03 -6.51 7.75
CA LEU A 165 11.73 -6.37 6.32
C LEU A 165 10.85 -5.14 6.11
N TRP A 166 11.23 -4.29 5.17
CA TRP A 166 10.39 -3.21 4.63
C TRP A 166 9.80 -3.61 3.29
N ILE A 167 8.51 -3.35 3.13
CA ILE A 167 7.77 -3.53 1.88
C ILE A 167 7.22 -2.17 1.48
N GLU A 168 7.76 -1.65 0.41
CA GLU A 168 7.32 -0.41 -0.22
C GLU A 168 6.32 -0.70 -1.34
N GLU A 169 5.97 0.30 -2.08
CA GLU A 169 5.06 0.21 -3.21
C GLU A 169 5.45 -0.87 -4.20
N THR A 170 4.44 -1.58 -4.67
CA THR A 170 4.62 -2.66 -5.62
C THR A 170 3.69 -2.42 -6.80
N GLY A 171 4.15 -1.89 -7.86
CA GLY A 171 3.31 -1.64 -9.03
C GLY A 171 4.09 -1.76 -10.32
N TYR A 172 5.38 -2.04 -10.22
CA TYR A 172 6.24 -2.05 -11.38
C TYR A 172 6.16 -3.38 -12.13
N PHE A 173 5.71 -3.30 -13.37
CA PHE A 173 5.66 -4.43 -14.28
C PHE A 173 6.50 -4.14 -15.52
N TYR A 174 7.07 -5.19 -16.12
CA TYR A 174 7.57 -5.10 -17.48
C TYR A 174 6.40 -5.09 -18.46
N THR A 175 6.62 -4.60 -19.67
CA THR A 175 5.64 -4.65 -20.77
C THR A 175 5.16 -6.08 -21.08
N SER A 176 5.93 -7.09 -20.70
CA SER A 176 5.55 -8.51 -20.74
C SER A 176 4.51 -8.93 -19.71
N GLY A 177 4.09 -8.03 -18.81
CA GLY A 177 3.21 -8.34 -17.68
C GLY A 177 3.90 -9.02 -16.49
N GLN A 178 5.21 -9.20 -16.54
CA GLN A 178 5.98 -9.75 -15.42
C GLN A 178 6.19 -8.68 -14.34
N GLN A 179 5.87 -9.01 -13.09
CA GLN A 179 6.14 -8.12 -11.96
C GLN A 179 7.64 -7.97 -11.72
N ARG A 180 8.05 -6.75 -11.42
CA ARG A 180 9.42 -6.40 -11.07
C ARG A 180 9.52 -6.18 -9.57
N LEU A 181 10.36 -6.97 -8.91
CA LEU A 181 10.73 -6.76 -7.52
C LEU A 181 12.11 -6.11 -7.46
N MET A 182 12.23 -5.03 -6.70
CA MET A 182 13.51 -4.39 -6.39
C MET A 182 13.89 -4.71 -4.95
N LEU A 183 15.11 -5.21 -4.76
CA LEU A 183 15.70 -5.44 -3.44
C LEU A 183 16.81 -4.41 -3.25
N LEU A 184 16.66 -3.56 -2.25
CA LEU A 184 17.67 -2.54 -1.94
C LEU A 184 18.78 -3.12 -1.07
N ASN A 185 18.42 -4.05 -0.16
CA ASN A 185 19.35 -4.78 0.69
C ASN A 185 18.89 -6.21 0.83
N SER A 186 19.82 -7.15 1.01
CA SER A 186 19.51 -8.54 1.33
C SER A 186 19.84 -8.83 2.79
N ASN A 187 18.94 -9.56 3.45
CA ASN A 187 19.15 -10.18 4.76
C ASN A 187 18.53 -11.58 4.73
N SER A 188 18.70 -12.34 5.81
CA SER A 188 18.20 -13.71 5.90
C SER A 188 16.68 -13.82 5.68
N MET A 189 15.91 -12.79 6.04
CA MET A 189 14.45 -12.76 5.81
C MET A 189 14.14 -12.54 4.32
N THR A 190 14.78 -11.56 3.68
CA THR A 190 14.63 -11.33 2.24
C THR A 190 15.01 -12.54 1.40
N GLU A 191 16.09 -13.24 1.77
CA GLU A 191 16.51 -14.47 1.07
C GLU A 191 15.48 -15.59 1.21
N ARG A 192 14.88 -15.76 2.38
CA ARG A 192 13.80 -16.74 2.60
C ARG A 192 12.55 -16.40 1.79
N ILE A 193 12.16 -15.12 1.72
CA ILE A 193 11.02 -14.67 0.91
C ILE A 193 11.29 -14.90 -0.57
N ILE A 194 12.50 -14.57 -1.05
CA ILE A 194 12.89 -14.83 -2.43
C ILE A 194 12.82 -16.32 -2.75
N SER A 195 13.30 -17.18 -1.85
CA SER A 195 13.23 -18.63 -2.03
C SER A 195 11.77 -19.10 -2.12
N ALA A 196 10.91 -18.68 -1.19
CA ALA A 196 9.51 -19.03 -1.21
C ALA A 196 8.78 -18.53 -2.46
N LEU A 197 9.07 -17.30 -2.93
CA LEU A 197 8.53 -16.77 -4.17
C LEU A 197 9.01 -17.55 -5.40
N LYS A 198 10.27 -18.00 -5.42
CA LYS A 198 10.78 -18.85 -6.51
C LYS A 198 10.05 -20.20 -6.55
N ASP A 199 9.81 -20.79 -5.40
CA ASP A 199 9.08 -22.06 -5.31
C ASP A 199 7.65 -21.91 -5.84
N ILE A 200 6.89 -20.90 -5.37
CA ILE A 200 5.54 -20.60 -5.85
C ILE A 200 5.52 -20.32 -7.36
N LEU A 201 6.46 -19.53 -7.86
CA LEU A 201 6.51 -19.17 -9.28
C LEU A 201 6.95 -20.33 -10.18
N SER A 202 7.77 -21.25 -9.66
CA SER A 202 8.16 -22.45 -10.39
C SER A 202 6.99 -23.43 -10.57
N GLU A 203 6.12 -23.56 -9.57
CA GLU A 203 4.89 -24.34 -9.65
C GLU A 203 3.89 -23.79 -10.68
N GLU A 204 3.88 -22.46 -10.87
CA GLU A 204 3.00 -21.78 -11.83
C GLU A 204 3.64 -21.55 -13.21
N ASN A 205 4.81 -22.12 -13.52
CA ASN A 205 5.58 -21.87 -14.76
C ASN A 205 5.87 -20.38 -15.04
N ARG A 206 6.00 -19.57 -14.01
CA ARG A 206 6.34 -18.14 -14.10
C ARG A 206 7.81 -17.90 -13.82
N THR A 207 8.40 -16.93 -14.49
CA THR A 207 9.83 -16.58 -14.32
C THR A 207 9.99 -15.32 -13.50
N MET A 208 10.81 -15.37 -12.46
CA MET A 208 11.18 -14.21 -11.64
C MET A 208 12.59 -13.73 -12.04
N LYS A 209 12.75 -12.41 -12.29
CA LYS A 209 14.08 -11.79 -12.44
C LYS A 209 14.32 -10.85 -11.25
N ILE A 210 15.36 -11.14 -10.48
CA ILE A 210 15.81 -10.34 -9.36
C ILE A 210 16.98 -9.48 -9.83
N ARG A 211 16.95 -8.19 -9.55
CA ARG A 211 18.10 -7.29 -9.71
C ARG A 211 18.46 -6.73 -8.33
N ASN A 212 19.68 -6.99 -7.90
CA ASN A 212 20.29 -6.28 -6.78
C ASN A 212 20.83 -4.94 -7.32
N ARG A 213 20.59 -3.88 -6.61
CA ARG A 213 21.26 -2.58 -6.81
C ARG A 213 22.23 -2.32 -5.70
#